data_2c6aabfc758ab323b2d3b4206a78cbcc
#
_entry.id   2c6aabfc758ab323b2d3b4206a78cbcc
#
_cell.length_a   1.000
_cell.length_b   1.000
_cell.length_c   1.000
_cell.angle_alpha   90.00
_cell.angle_beta   90.00
_cell.angle_gamma   90.00
#
_symmetry.space_group_name_H-M   'P 1'
#
loop_
_entity.id
_entity.type
_entity.pdbx_description
1 polymer ?
#
loop_
_entity_poly.entity_id
_entity_poly.type
_entity_poly.pdbx_seq_one_letter_code
_entity_poly.pdbx_strand_id
1 'polypeptide(L)'
;MTEQGRTAERSWRPLAVIAGVLIVYALGSKIPLPGLDAERLVAAGASQGPAARFSVMALGLTPLLTVLVFIEFARLLIPQFRQWQSASFANAVWVGRIVTICAIVLAALQGFGVVAALTRIGVVEADNATILADVAALVGGTLVLIWLADRIVLPGVGNGFWLLWIAPFLAGLATQIAIAIAAIQTGAVTGSAVLISAAYLLIASAAVV
;
A
#
# COMPACT_ATOMS: atom_id res chain seq x y z
N MET A 1 17.72 -12.10 36.71
CA MET A 1 17.43 -11.46 35.42
C MET A 1 16.94 -10.05 35.75
N THR A 2 17.76 -9.05 35.49
CA THR A 2 17.55 -7.67 35.89
C THR A 2 16.42 -7.02 35.06
N GLU A 3 15.66 -6.11 35.67
CA GLU A 3 14.55 -5.35 35.02
C GLU A 3 14.99 -4.67 33.70
N GLN A 4 16.24 -4.28 33.60
CA GLN A 4 16.85 -3.73 32.38
C GLN A 4 16.83 -4.69 31.19
N GLY A 5 16.95 -6.02 31.43
CA GLY A 5 16.83 -7.01 30.36
C GLY A 5 15.43 -7.13 29.77
N ARG A 6 14.38 -7.00 30.62
CA ARG A 6 12.99 -7.05 30.17
C ARG A 6 12.54 -5.79 29.41
N THR A 7 13.04 -4.63 29.77
CA THR A 7 12.74 -3.37 29.07
C THR A 7 13.41 -3.32 27.70
N ALA A 8 14.64 -3.82 27.57
CA ALA A 8 15.33 -3.91 26.29
C ALA A 8 14.67 -4.93 25.33
N GLU A 9 14.28 -6.12 25.81
CA GLU A 9 13.52 -7.09 25.01
C GLU A 9 12.15 -6.57 24.55
N ARG A 10 11.52 -5.71 25.33
CA ARG A 10 10.22 -5.14 24.99
C ARG A 10 10.33 -4.01 23.95
N SER A 11 11.48 -3.36 23.81
CA SER A 11 11.68 -2.22 22.91
C SER A 11 12.04 -2.60 21.47
N TRP A 12 12.70 -3.75 21.24
CA TRP A 12 13.09 -4.16 19.88
C TRP A 12 12.04 -4.98 19.12
N ARG A 13 11.12 -5.64 19.83
CA ARG A 13 10.03 -6.42 19.20
C ARG A 13 9.19 -5.60 18.20
N PRO A 14 8.70 -4.38 18.52
CA PRO A 14 7.98 -3.58 17.54
C PRO A 14 8.85 -3.22 16.33
N LEU A 15 10.13 -2.93 16.53
CA LEU A 15 11.05 -2.64 15.43
C LEU A 15 11.28 -3.85 14.52
N ALA A 16 11.41 -5.04 15.08
CA ALA A 16 11.56 -6.28 14.32
C ALA A 16 10.30 -6.59 13.49
N VAL A 17 9.11 -6.34 14.04
CA VAL A 17 7.85 -6.51 13.30
C VAL A 17 7.74 -5.49 12.17
N ILE A 18 8.05 -4.22 12.43
CA ILE A 18 8.05 -3.17 11.39
C ILE A 18 9.03 -3.54 10.27
N ALA A 19 10.25 -3.94 10.62
CA ALA A 19 11.25 -4.37 9.64
C ALA A 19 10.77 -5.59 8.85
N GLY A 20 10.19 -6.60 9.51
CA GLY A 20 9.62 -7.78 8.85
C GLY A 20 8.52 -7.43 7.86
N VAL A 21 7.62 -6.53 8.22
CA VAL A 21 6.54 -6.04 7.34
C VAL A 21 7.11 -5.32 6.13
N LEU A 22 8.07 -4.43 6.34
CA LEU A 22 8.72 -3.70 5.24
C LEU A 22 9.47 -4.66 4.30
N ILE A 23 10.11 -5.70 4.85
CA ILE A 23 10.78 -6.74 4.05
C ILE A 23 9.75 -7.52 3.22
N VAL A 24 8.64 -7.98 3.82
CA VAL A 24 7.59 -8.69 3.08
C VAL A 24 7.01 -7.82 1.98
N TYR A 25 6.72 -6.54 2.28
CA TYR A 25 6.26 -5.59 1.28
C TYR A 25 7.29 -5.38 0.17
N ALA A 26 8.56 -5.16 0.52
CA ALA A 26 9.64 -4.93 -0.44
C ALA A 26 9.90 -6.15 -1.33
N LEU A 27 9.81 -7.38 -0.79
CA LEU A 27 9.91 -8.62 -1.56
C LEU A 27 8.71 -8.77 -2.51
N GLY A 28 7.49 -8.59 -2.00
CA GLY A 28 6.27 -8.72 -2.81
C GLY A 28 6.18 -7.66 -3.91
N SER A 29 6.71 -6.45 -3.67
CA SER A 29 6.76 -5.38 -4.67
C SER A 29 7.76 -5.64 -5.81
N LYS A 30 8.64 -6.63 -5.67
CA LYS A 30 9.56 -7.07 -6.72
C LYS A 30 9.01 -8.22 -7.57
N ILE A 31 7.91 -8.85 -7.16
CA ILE A 31 7.29 -9.93 -7.92
C ILE A 31 6.45 -9.29 -9.03
N PRO A 32 6.86 -9.39 -10.30
CA PRO A 32 6.10 -8.83 -11.41
C PRO A 32 4.78 -9.59 -11.61
N LEU A 33 3.83 -8.96 -12.30
CA LEU A 33 2.62 -9.64 -12.76
C LEU A 33 2.97 -10.75 -13.76
N PRO A 34 2.30 -11.91 -13.71
CA PRO A 34 2.61 -13.06 -14.55
C PRO A 34 2.57 -12.78 -16.06
N GLY A 35 1.65 -11.94 -16.51
CA GLY A 35 1.48 -11.57 -17.91
C GLY A 35 2.30 -10.36 -18.38
N LEU A 36 3.16 -9.81 -17.51
CA LEU A 36 3.92 -8.60 -17.81
C LEU A 36 5.15 -8.89 -18.68
N ASP A 37 5.21 -8.28 -19.86
CA ASP A 37 6.38 -8.31 -20.73
C ASP A 37 7.35 -7.18 -20.34
N ALA A 38 8.48 -7.55 -19.73
CA ALA A 38 9.47 -6.62 -19.25
C ALA A 38 10.13 -5.80 -20.39
N GLU A 39 10.31 -6.39 -21.57
CA GLU A 39 10.91 -5.71 -22.73
C GLU A 39 9.97 -4.63 -23.27
N ARG A 40 8.70 -4.96 -23.39
CA ARG A 40 7.66 -4.01 -23.83
C ARG A 40 7.45 -2.88 -22.81
N LEU A 41 7.59 -3.20 -21.52
CA LEU A 41 7.53 -2.19 -20.45
C LEU A 41 8.64 -1.15 -20.59
N VAL A 42 9.86 -1.61 -20.87
CA VAL A 42 11.02 -0.72 -21.12
C VAL A 42 10.80 0.09 -22.39
N ALA A 43 10.31 -0.53 -23.46
CA ALA A 43 10.00 0.14 -24.72
C ALA A 43 8.90 1.20 -24.58
N ALA A 44 7.93 0.99 -23.68
CA ALA A 44 6.88 1.95 -23.35
C ALA A 44 7.36 3.12 -22.46
N GLY A 45 8.68 3.26 -22.24
CA GLY A 45 9.27 4.34 -21.45
C GLY A 45 9.21 4.17 -19.93
N ALA A 46 8.81 3.01 -19.45
CA ALA A 46 8.72 2.69 -18.03
C ALA A 46 10.05 2.17 -17.43
N SER A 47 11.18 2.52 -18.03
CA SER A 47 12.52 2.03 -17.68
C SER A 47 13.09 2.53 -16.35
N GLN A 48 12.50 3.55 -15.75
CA GLN A 48 13.01 4.18 -14.52
C GLN A 48 11.98 4.08 -13.37
N GLY A 49 12.09 3.03 -12.56
CA GLY A 49 11.41 2.97 -11.26
C GLY A 49 9.96 2.47 -11.16
N PRO A 50 9.25 2.06 -12.22
CA PRO A 50 7.86 1.61 -12.09
C PRO A 50 7.68 0.10 -11.91
N ALA A 51 8.74 -0.70 -11.83
CA ALA A 51 8.58 -2.15 -11.61
C ALA A 51 7.73 -2.48 -10.37
N ALA A 52 7.85 -1.68 -9.30
CA ALA A 52 7.01 -1.80 -8.12
C ALA A 52 5.52 -1.44 -8.38
N ARG A 53 5.23 -0.62 -9.39
CA ARG A 53 3.86 -0.23 -9.77
C ARG A 53 3.13 -1.32 -10.54
N PHE A 54 3.86 -2.30 -11.08
CA PHE A 54 3.33 -3.43 -11.85
C PHE A 54 3.63 -4.77 -11.17
N SER A 55 3.77 -4.75 -9.85
CA SER A 55 3.94 -5.93 -9.01
C SER A 55 2.60 -6.46 -8.53
N VAL A 56 2.61 -7.68 -8.00
CA VAL A 56 1.44 -8.28 -7.35
C VAL A 56 0.91 -7.43 -6.17
N MET A 57 1.74 -6.56 -5.61
CA MET A 57 1.35 -5.63 -4.53
C MET A 57 0.99 -4.21 -5.03
N ALA A 58 0.81 -4.02 -6.35
CA ALA A 58 0.58 -2.70 -6.94
C ALA A 58 -0.71 -2.03 -6.42
N LEU A 59 -1.78 -2.78 -6.15
CA LEU A 59 -3.00 -2.25 -5.57
C LEU A 59 -2.83 -1.83 -4.10
N GLY A 60 -1.88 -2.44 -3.39
CA GLY A 60 -1.65 -2.16 -1.98
C GLY A 60 -2.88 -2.41 -1.11
N LEU A 61 -3.10 -1.56 -0.11
CA LEU A 61 -4.28 -1.54 0.76
C LEU A 61 -5.35 -0.53 0.28
N THR A 62 -5.21 0.04 -0.91
CA THR A 62 -6.14 1.04 -1.45
C THR A 62 -7.59 0.55 -1.51
N PRO A 63 -7.89 -0.70 -1.96
CA PRO A 63 -9.26 -1.21 -1.95
C PRO A 63 -9.86 -1.26 -0.53
N LEU A 64 -9.08 -1.71 0.45
CA LEU A 64 -9.50 -1.76 1.84
C LEU A 64 -9.75 -0.36 2.41
N LEU A 65 -8.83 0.58 2.17
CA LEU A 65 -8.98 1.98 2.61
C LEU A 65 -10.26 2.60 2.03
N THR A 66 -10.52 2.39 0.75
CA THR A 66 -11.72 2.90 0.09
C THR A 66 -12.99 2.39 0.78
N VAL A 67 -13.07 1.09 1.05
CA VAL A 67 -14.23 0.50 1.74
C VAL A 67 -14.36 1.03 3.17
N LEU A 68 -13.24 1.15 3.90
CA LEU A 68 -13.25 1.72 5.26
C LEU A 68 -13.79 3.16 5.26
N VAL A 69 -13.38 3.98 4.31
CA VAL A 69 -13.90 5.35 4.15
C VAL A 69 -15.41 5.33 3.92
N PHE A 70 -15.94 4.47 3.05
CA PHE A 70 -17.37 4.35 2.85
C PHE A 70 -18.12 3.89 4.11
N ILE A 71 -17.55 2.98 4.89
CA ILE A 71 -18.12 2.56 6.17
C ILE A 71 -18.15 3.72 7.17
N GLU A 72 -17.08 4.53 7.23
CA GLU A 72 -17.07 5.71 8.11
C GLU A 72 -18.11 6.76 7.67
N PHE A 73 -18.27 6.98 6.37
CA PHE A 73 -19.38 7.81 5.86
C PHE A 73 -20.76 7.24 6.23
N ALA A 74 -20.95 5.92 6.11
CA ALA A 74 -22.19 5.29 6.53
C ALA A 74 -22.47 5.47 8.04
N ARG A 75 -21.44 5.38 8.88
CA ARG A 75 -21.54 5.64 10.33
C ARG A 75 -21.89 7.07 10.65
N LEU A 76 -21.36 8.03 9.85
CA LEU A 76 -21.59 9.45 10.04
C LEU A 76 -23.01 9.84 9.60
N LEU A 77 -23.48 9.32 8.46
CA LEU A 77 -24.76 9.65 7.86
C LEU A 77 -25.94 8.88 8.48
N ILE A 78 -25.70 7.68 8.99
CA ILE A 78 -26.73 6.79 9.53
C ILE A 78 -26.43 6.46 11.01
N PRO A 79 -26.93 7.28 11.96
CA PRO A 79 -26.69 7.06 13.39
C PRO A 79 -27.17 5.69 13.89
N GLN A 80 -28.25 5.14 13.30
CA GLN A 80 -28.75 3.81 13.64
C GLN A 80 -27.74 2.70 13.29
N PHE A 81 -27.00 2.84 12.18
CA PHE A 81 -25.96 1.89 11.79
C PHE A 81 -24.81 1.88 12.81
N ARG A 82 -24.38 3.06 13.26
CA ARG A 82 -23.36 3.18 14.32
C ARG A 82 -23.80 2.54 15.62
N GLN A 83 -25.03 2.82 16.06
CA GLN A 83 -25.62 2.23 17.27
C GLN A 83 -25.74 0.71 17.16
N TRP A 84 -26.22 0.21 16.04
CA TRP A 84 -26.36 -1.23 15.79
C TRP A 84 -24.99 -1.94 15.80
N GLN A 85 -23.98 -1.34 15.17
CA GLN A 85 -22.62 -1.90 15.14
C GLN A 85 -22.00 -1.95 16.54
N SER A 86 -22.17 -0.92 17.35
CA SER A 86 -21.63 -0.85 18.72
C SER A 86 -22.44 -1.65 19.74
N ALA A 87 -23.65 -2.08 19.42
CA ALA A 87 -24.54 -2.81 20.33
C ALA A 87 -24.05 -4.22 20.68
N SER A 88 -23.27 -4.85 19.81
CA SER A 88 -22.78 -6.22 20.01
C SER A 88 -21.43 -6.45 19.33
N PHE A 89 -20.56 -7.24 19.99
CA PHE A 89 -19.32 -7.73 19.39
C PHE A 89 -19.58 -8.51 18.10
N ALA A 90 -20.66 -9.30 18.04
CA ALA A 90 -21.04 -10.03 16.82
C ALA A 90 -21.32 -9.09 15.65
N ASN A 91 -22.01 -7.96 15.87
CA ASN A 91 -22.28 -6.96 14.84
C ASN A 91 -20.98 -6.31 14.33
N ALA A 92 -20.05 -6.00 15.21
CA ALA A 92 -18.76 -5.45 14.84
C ALA A 92 -17.95 -6.44 13.98
N VAL A 93 -17.92 -7.72 14.35
CA VAL A 93 -17.28 -8.79 13.57
C VAL A 93 -17.92 -8.95 12.19
N TRP A 94 -19.26 -8.90 12.14
CA TRP A 94 -20.01 -9.00 10.88
C TRP A 94 -19.68 -7.86 9.92
N VAL A 95 -19.64 -6.62 10.42
CA VAL A 95 -19.20 -5.45 9.63
C VAL A 95 -17.77 -5.65 9.13
N GLY A 96 -16.84 -6.14 9.98
CA GLY A 96 -15.47 -6.44 9.57
C GLY A 96 -15.40 -7.44 8.40
N ARG A 97 -16.22 -8.49 8.44
CA ARG A 97 -16.30 -9.47 7.33
C ARG A 97 -16.82 -8.84 6.05
N ILE A 98 -17.87 -8.01 6.13
CA ILE A 98 -18.39 -7.29 4.96
C ILE A 98 -17.31 -6.36 4.37
N VAL A 99 -16.61 -5.61 5.22
CA VAL A 99 -15.51 -4.74 4.79
C VAL A 99 -14.47 -5.55 4.00
N THR A 100 -14.06 -6.72 4.52
CA THR A 100 -13.09 -7.58 3.83
C THR A 100 -13.63 -8.08 2.48
N ILE A 101 -14.88 -8.57 2.43
CA ILE A 101 -15.49 -9.04 1.19
C ILE A 101 -15.60 -7.91 0.16
N CYS A 102 -16.09 -6.74 0.57
CA CYS A 102 -16.18 -5.57 -0.30
C CYS A 102 -14.79 -5.12 -0.80
N ALA A 103 -13.77 -5.18 0.05
CA ALA A 103 -12.40 -4.87 -0.34
C ALA A 103 -11.85 -5.84 -1.40
N ILE A 104 -12.17 -7.14 -1.29
CA ILE A 104 -11.79 -8.16 -2.28
C ILE A 104 -12.49 -7.89 -3.63
N VAL A 105 -13.80 -7.63 -3.60
CA VAL A 105 -14.57 -7.32 -4.82
C VAL A 105 -14.02 -6.04 -5.47
N LEU A 106 -13.75 -5.02 -4.67
CA LEU A 106 -13.20 -3.76 -5.18
C LEU A 106 -11.76 -3.96 -5.71
N ALA A 107 -10.94 -4.79 -5.06
CA ALA A 107 -9.62 -5.16 -5.55
C ALA A 107 -9.69 -5.86 -6.91
N ALA A 108 -10.67 -6.76 -7.10
CA ALA A 108 -10.88 -7.41 -8.39
C ALA A 108 -11.29 -6.42 -9.50
N LEU A 109 -12.20 -5.48 -9.19
CA LEU A 109 -12.63 -4.43 -10.13
C LEU A 109 -11.48 -3.48 -10.49
N GLN A 110 -10.71 -3.02 -9.50
CA GLN A 110 -9.56 -2.15 -9.71
C GLN A 110 -8.44 -2.90 -10.44
N GLY A 111 -8.17 -4.16 -10.06
CA GLY A 111 -7.20 -5.03 -10.71
C GLY A 111 -7.53 -5.24 -12.19
N PHE A 112 -8.79 -5.54 -12.50
CA PHE A 112 -9.26 -5.63 -13.89
C PHE A 112 -9.04 -4.32 -14.65
N GLY A 113 -9.32 -3.17 -14.04
CA GLY A 113 -9.07 -1.86 -14.65
C GLY A 113 -7.60 -1.62 -14.96
N VAL A 114 -6.70 -1.99 -14.03
CA VAL A 114 -5.24 -1.89 -14.22
C VAL A 114 -4.77 -2.80 -15.35
N VAL A 115 -5.15 -4.08 -15.33
CA VAL A 115 -4.76 -5.06 -16.35
C VAL A 115 -5.30 -4.67 -17.73
N ALA A 116 -6.55 -4.22 -17.82
CA ALA A 116 -7.13 -3.73 -19.07
C ALA A 116 -6.38 -2.50 -19.63
N ALA A 117 -5.91 -1.61 -18.76
CA ALA A 117 -5.07 -0.49 -19.20
C ALA A 117 -3.71 -0.95 -19.72
N LEU A 118 -3.05 -1.93 -19.06
CA LEU A 118 -1.78 -2.51 -19.48
C LEU A 118 -1.91 -3.26 -20.82
N THR A 119 -3.01 -3.97 -21.02
CA THR A 119 -3.32 -4.64 -22.29
C THR A 119 -3.48 -3.63 -23.43
N ARG A 120 -4.16 -2.49 -23.19
CA ARG A 120 -4.34 -1.43 -24.20
C ARG A 120 -3.03 -0.82 -24.67
N ILE A 121 -2.04 -0.70 -23.80
CA ILE A 121 -0.70 -0.19 -24.17
C ILE A 121 0.24 -1.30 -24.64
N GLY A 122 -0.25 -2.56 -24.78
CA GLY A 122 0.49 -3.67 -25.35
C GLY A 122 1.56 -4.28 -24.43
N VAL A 123 1.52 -3.97 -23.12
CA VAL A 123 2.49 -4.47 -22.13
C VAL A 123 2.08 -5.84 -21.57
N VAL A 124 0.78 -6.12 -21.55
CA VAL A 124 0.19 -7.43 -21.19
C VAL A 124 -0.49 -8.02 -22.41
N GLU A 125 -0.37 -9.32 -22.61
CA GLU A 125 -1.05 -10.00 -23.70
C GLU A 125 -2.57 -9.98 -23.54
N ALA A 126 -3.28 -9.76 -24.66
CA ALA A 126 -4.75 -9.68 -24.70
C ALA A 126 -5.42 -11.08 -24.68
N ASP A 127 -4.89 -12.00 -23.87
CA ASP A 127 -5.47 -13.30 -23.64
C ASP A 127 -6.27 -13.35 -22.33
N ASN A 128 -7.45 -13.96 -22.36
CA ASN A 128 -8.34 -14.01 -21.20
C ASN A 128 -7.72 -14.75 -20.01
N ALA A 129 -6.91 -15.79 -20.25
CA ALA A 129 -6.24 -16.53 -19.19
C ALA A 129 -5.19 -15.66 -18.49
N THR A 130 -4.40 -14.91 -19.25
CA THR A 130 -3.39 -13.99 -18.76
C THR A 130 -4.03 -12.85 -17.96
N ILE A 131 -5.08 -12.23 -18.48
CA ILE A 131 -5.83 -11.19 -17.79
C ILE A 131 -6.38 -11.70 -16.44
N LEU A 132 -6.97 -12.90 -16.42
CA LEU A 132 -7.50 -13.48 -15.20
C LEU A 132 -6.39 -13.81 -14.20
N ALA A 133 -5.25 -14.32 -14.64
CA ALA A 133 -4.08 -14.60 -13.81
C ALA A 133 -3.51 -13.33 -13.18
N ASP A 134 -3.39 -12.24 -13.93
CA ASP A 134 -2.90 -10.96 -13.44
C ASP A 134 -3.86 -10.32 -12.43
N VAL A 135 -5.18 -10.36 -12.70
CA VAL A 135 -6.20 -9.89 -11.74
C VAL A 135 -6.15 -10.72 -10.47
N ALA A 136 -6.06 -12.05 -10.58
CA ALA A 136 -5.95 -12.94 -9.43
C ALA A 136 -4.68 -12.67 -8.61
N ALA A 137 -3.55 -12.39 -9.27
CA ALA A 137 -2.29 -12.02 -8.63
C ALA A 137 -2.41 -10.71 -7.84
N LEU A 138 -3.04 -9.68 -8.42
CA LEU A 138 -3.29 -8.39 -7.76
C LEU A 138 -4.22 -8.54 -6.54
N VAL A 139 -5.30 -9.31 -6.67
CA VAL A 139 -6.21 -9.61 -5.57
C VAL A 139 -5.49 -10.40 -4.48
N GLY A 140 -4.68 -11.40 -4.87
CA GLY A 140 -3.85 -12.18 -3.95
C GLY A 140 -2.88 -11.32 -3.15
N GLY A 141 -2.19 -10.39 -3.81
CA GLY A 141 -1.30 -9.42 -3.15
C GLY A 141 -2.05 -8.55 -2.14
N THR A 142 -3.22 -8.04 -2.50
CA THR A 142 -4.08 -7.27 -1.58
C THR A 142 -4.53 -8.11 -0.38
N LEU A 143 -4.92 -9.38 -0.59
CA LEU A 143 -5.30 -10.30 0.48
C LEU A 143 -4.15 -10.56 1.46
N VAL A 144 -2.94 -10.77 0.95
CA VAL A 144 -1.74 -10.93 1.79
C VAL A 144 -1.52 -9.69 2.65
N LEU A 145 -1.67 -8.50 2.09
CA LEU A 145 -1.51 -7.24 2.84
C LEU A 145 -2.61 -7.05 3.88
N ILE A 146 -3.87 -7.37 3.57
CA ILE A 146 -4.99 -7.33 4.54
C ILE A 146 -4.70 -8.31 5.69
N TRP A 147 -4.33 -9.55 5.36
CA TRP A 147 -4.00 -10.56 6.36
C TRP A 147 -2.82 -10.12 7.25
N LEU A 148 -1.80 -9.52 6.65
CA LEU A 148 -0.64 -9.02 7.37
C LEU A 148 -1.01 -7.83 8.28
N ALA A 149 -1.88 -6.91 7.81
CA ALA A 149 -2.39 -5.79 8.60
C ALA A 149 -3.14 -6.26 9.85
N ASP A 150 -3.95 -7.31 9.73
CA ASP A 150 -4.72 -7.87 10.84
C ASP A 150 -3.83 -8.58 11.88
N ARG A 151 -2.67 -9.09 11.47
CA ARG A 151 -1.72 -9.78 12.37
C ARG A 151 -0.82 -8.84 13.16
N ILE A 152 -0.65 -7.62 12.68
CA ILE A 152 0.21 -6.62 13.31
C ILE A 152 -0.62 -5.79 14.28
N VAL A 153 -0.69 -6.26 15.51
CA VAL A 153 -1.23 -5.50 16.64
C VAL A 153 -0.06 -5.19 17.58
N LEU A 154 0.49 -3.99 17.47
CA LEU A 154 1.62 -3.55 18.29
C LEU A 154 1.15 -2.55 19.33
N PRO A 155 1.30 -2.84 20.64
CA PRO A 155 1.06 -1.87 21.69
C PRO A 155 1.98 -0.65 21.49
N GLY A 156 1.40 0.54 21.31
CA GLY A 156 2.14 1.79 21.17
C GLY A 156 2.47 2.24 19.73
N VAL A 157 2.26 1.38 18.71
CA VAL A 157 2.52 1.73 17.30
C VAL A 157 1.20 1.84 16.49
N GLY A 158 0.09 1.37 17.07
CA GLY A 158 -1.22 1.38 16.41
C GLY A 158 -1.50 0.13 15.55
N ASN A 159 -2.43 0.26 14.61
CA ASN A 159 -2.84 -0.83 13.75
C ASN A 159 -1.86 -1.06 12.61
N GLY A 160 -1.58 -2.32 12.28
CA GLY A 160 -0.74 -2.73 11.16
C GLY A 160 -1.18 -2.17 9.81
N PHE A 161 -2.45 -1.82 9.68
CA PHE A 161 -3.00 -1.13 8.52
C PHE A 161 -2.23 0.15 8.16
N TRP A 162 -2.02 1.06 9.13
CA TRP A 162 -1.32 2.32 8.88
C TRP A 162 0.15 2.11 8.51
N LEU A 163 0.79 1.12 9.16
CA LEU A 163 2.17 0.76 8.84
C LEU A 163 2.32 0.28 7.39
N LEU A 164 1.45 -0.64 6.96
CA LEU A 164 1.45 -1.16 5.61
C LEU A 164 1.01 -0.12 4.57
N TRP A 165 0.11 0.79 4.95
CA TRP A 165 -0.30 1.88 4.07
C TRP A 165 0.83 2.88 3.80
N ILE A 166 1.68 3.14 4.81
CA ILE A 166 2.86 4.01 4.68
C ILE A 166 4.05 3.29 4.04
N ALA A 167 4.12 1.96 4.09
CA ALA A 167 5.24 1.17 3.58
C ALA A 167 5.67 1.50 2.13
N PRO A 168 4.77 1.67 1.15
CA PRO A 168 5.13 2.08 -0.21
C PRO A 168 5.85 3.43 -0.27
N PHE A 169 5.40 4.38 0.55
CA PHE A 169 5.99 5.72 0.61
C PHE A 169 7.39 5.66 1.21
N LEU A 170 7.58 4.89 2.28
CA LEU A 170 8.89 4.69 2.91
C LEU A 170 9.86 3.95 1.97
N ALA A 171 9.40 2.91 1.29
CA ALA A 171 10.20 2.16 0.33
C ALA A 171 10.61 3.04 -0.87
N GLY A 172 9.73 3.93 -1.33
CA GLY A 172 10.01 4.86 -2.42
C GLY A 172 10.89 6.04 -2.01
N LEU A 173 10.89 6.43 -0.74
CA LEU A 173 11.58 7.64 -0.26
C LEU A 173 13.09 7.59 -0.51
N ALA A 174 13.74 6.46 -0.23
CA ALA A 174 15.17 6.29 -0.46
C ALA A 174 15.55 6.48 -1.95
N THR A 175 14.74 5.94 -2.85
CA THR A 175 14.92 6.09 -4.29
C THR A 175 14.71 7.54 -4.74
N GLN A 176 13.67 8.21 -4.22
CA GLN A 176 13.39 9.61 -4.54
C GLN A 176 14.51 10.54 -4.05
N ILE A 177 15.05 10.30 -2.86
CA ILE A 177 16.20 11.05 -2.33
C ILE A 177 17.43 10.84 -3.23
N ALA A 178 17.73 9.61 -3.64
CA ALA A 178 18.85 9.32 -4.52
C ALA A 178 18.70 10.02 -5.88
N ILE A 179 17.52 10.01 -6.48
CA ILE A 179 17.20 10.72 -7.73
C ILE A 179 17.36 12.24 -7.54
N ALA A 180 16.86 12.80 -6.43
CA ALA A 180 16.99 14.22 -6.14
C ALA A 180 18.47 14.65 -6.00
N ILE A 181 19.28 13.84 -5.30
CA ILE A 181 20.74 14.10 -5.17
C ILE A 181 21.41 14.05 -6.54
N ALA A 182 21.13 13.05 -7.35
CA ALA A 182 21.68 12.93 -8.70
C ALA A 182 21.27 14.12 -9.61
N ALA A 183 20.02 14.57 -9.52
CA ALA A 183 19.52 15.72 -10.26
C ALA A 183 20.20 17.04 -9.85
N ILE A 184 20.54 17.19 -8.57
CA ILE A 184 21.33 18.34 -8.10
C ILE A 184 22.77 18.26 -8.62
N GLN A 185 23.39 17.09 -8.55
CA GLN A 185 24.77 16.88 -9.02
C GLN A 185 24.93 17.11 -10.52
N THR A 186 23.93 16.74 -11.31
CA THR A 186 23.92 16.95 -12.78
C THR A 186 23.50 18.36 -13.18
N GLY A 187 23.14 19.23 -12.22
CA GLY A 187 22.65 20.58 -12.51
C GLY A 187 21.28 20.65 -13.19
N ALA A 188 20.60 19.51 -13.30
CA ALA A 188 19.25 19.42 -13.87
C ALA A 188 18.20 20.13 -13.02
N VAL A 189 18.45 20.27 -11.71
CA VAL A 189 17.59 20.97 -10.76
C VAL A 189 18.44 21.89 -9.90
N THR A 190 18.06 23.15 -9.83
CA THR A 190 18.74 24.12 -8.97
C THR A 190 18.42 23.82 -7.51
N GLY A 191 19.41 23.90 -6.62
CA GLY A 191 19.21 23.63 -5.17
C GLY A 191 18.08 24.45 -4.55
N SER A 192 17.81 25.66 -5.06
CA SER A 192 16.67 26.48 -4.66
C SER A 192 15.30 25.83 -4.97
N ALA A 193 15.18 25.12 -6.10
CA ALA A 193 13.92 24.44 -6.46
C ALA A 193 13.62 23.26 -5.51
N VAL A 194 14.66 22.56 -5.04
CA VAL A 194 14.52 21.50 -4.04
C VAL A 194 14.10 22.08 -2.68
N LEU A 195 14.70 23.20 -2.27
CA LEU A 195 14.33 23.89 -1.03
C LEU A 195 12.87 24.40 -1.07
N ILE A 196 12.44 24.94 -2.22
CA ILE A 196 11.06 25.41 -2.40
C ILE A 196 10.08 24.25 -2.33
N SER A 197 10.37 23.10 -2.98
CA SER A 197 9.50 21.93 -2.93
C SER A 197 9.44 21.30 -1.53
N ALA A 198 10.56 21.25 -0.81
CA ALA A 198 10.61 20.78 0.57
C ALA A 198 9.84 21.73 1.52
N ALA A 199 9.98 23.04 1.36
CA ALA A 199 9.23 24.04 2.12
C ALA A 199 7.70 23.91 1.84
N TYR A 200 7.32 23.70 0.58
CA TYR A 200 5.92 23.50 0.22
C TYR A 200 5.32 22.25 0.88
N LEU A 201 6.08 21.13 0.89
CA LEU A 201 5.66 19.90 1.57
C LEU A 201 5.54 20.09 3.10
N LEU A 202 6.45 20.84 3.71
CA LEU A 202 6.38 21.16 5.13
C LEU A 202 5.16 22.03 5.46
N ILE A 203 4.89 23.05 4.66
CA ILE A 203 3.71 23.93 4.83
C ILE A 203 2.43 23.12 4.63
N ALA A 204 2.36 22.27 3.60
CA ALA A 204 1.21 21.42 3.35
C ALA A 204 0.97 20.42 4.49
N SER A 205 2.03 19.84 5.06
CA SER A 205 1.91 18.95 6.22
C SER A 205 1.48 19.67 7.49
N ALA A 206 1.96 20.91 7.71
CA ALA A 206 1.56 21.73 8.83
C ALA A 206 0.11 22.25 8.74
N ALA A 207 -0.42 22.38 7.52
CA ALA A 207 -1.81 22.79 7.30
C ALA A 207 -2.83 21.64 7.54
N VAL A 208 -2.36 20.40 7.66
CA VAL A 208 -3.19 19.19 7.90
C VAL A 208 -3.23 18.81 9.38
N VAL A 209 -2.35 19.37 10.21
CA VAL A 209 -2.32 19.19 11.67
C VAL A 209 -3.11 20.30 12.36
#